data_0dc14df603b30834cb997303eb16128c
#
_entry.id   0dc14df603b30834cb997303eb16128c
#
_cell.length_a   1.000
_cell.length_b   1.000
_cell.length_c   1.000
_cell.angle_alpha   90.00
_cell.angle_beta   90.00
_cell.angle_gamma   90.00
#
_symmetry.space_group_name_H-M   'P 1'
#
loop_
_entity.id
_entity.type
_entity.pdbx_description
1 polymer ?
#
loop_
_entity_poly.entity_id
_entity_poly.type
_entity_poly.pdbx_seq_one_letter_code
_entity_poly.pdbx_strand_id
1 'polypeptide(L)'
;MQVEVKAAFYQCFGGLNFMEADYESMGFESVITRYLGARSPQAVYSYSDVIKHLFYMFSIGGDVLDDLNTLKAQLHDHPQLVSCSPDTVEYVCQELKNTTLDYITDKGVKHQINQHDAFNQLLLCISLLGGTLHKEDGYTLDYDGHIVENTKKDNARNYKKTESYYRVICSINKLPIYMQKRNGNTAENYEQSAVLRQAFLNCEAEGVPITKFRADACCYEKATVELMEEKRVHYYIRSEMNAGLRIALEDEREWTTALLGERKVEVCSIEEKLFGSDSYRRIVAYRYKVKGQLSLEDGRDGYRYYAIVTNDSAEALSCIEFYNQRGCEGEHHFKELDHDFGWNKLPFDNMAMNTIYMYATAIAYLLFNVFKSRYAKKISFVKVEMRLKNFILHFVTLTAKWIKTGRRHMLKIFTVKDYRPLFAT
;
A
#
# COMPACT_ATOMS: atom_id res chain seq x y z
N MET A 1 -27.77 -7.88 39.43
CA MET A 1 -26.35 -7.68 39.13
C MET A 1 -25.82 -6.66 40.13
N GLN A 2 -24.83 -7.02 40.96
CA GLN A 2 -24.10 -6.04 41.77
C GLN A 2 -22.89 -5.57 40.99
N VAL A 3 -22.64 -4.25 40.94
CA VAL A 3 -21.49 -3.63 40.25
C VAL A 3 -20.63 -2.95 41.31
N GLU A 4 -19.35 -3.30 41.36
CA GLU A 4 -18.36 -2.64 42.16
C GLU A 4 -17.34 -1.94 41.24
N VAL A 5 -17.10 -0.66 41.43
CA VAL A 5 -16.11 0.11 40.67
C VAL A 5 -14.85 0.25 41.51
N LYS A 6 -13.74 -0.34 41.05
CA LYS A 6 -12.43 -0.21 41.69
C LYS A 6 -11.49 0.61 40.79
N ALA A 7 -10.81 1.59 41.37
CA ALA A 7 -9.72 2.27 40.71
C ALA A 7 -8.52 1.32 40.60
N ALA A 8 -8.25 0.83 39.41
CA ALA A 8 -7.09 0.00 39.12
C ALA A 8 -6.57 0.31 37.73
N PHE A 9 -5.25 0.46 37.60
CA PHE A 9 -4.61 0.67 36.31
C PHE A 9 -4.31 -0.67 35.67
N TYR A 10 -5.07 -1.01 34.63
CA TYR A 10 -4.83 -2.14 33.74
C TYR A 10 -4.77 -1.63 32.33
N GLN A 11 -3.78 -2.10 31.58
CA GLN A 11 -3.73 -1.90 30.14
C GLN A 11 -4.69 -2.89 29.48
N CYS A 12 -5.57 -2.43 28.61
CA CYS A 12 -6.45 -3.29 27.82
C CYS A 12 -5.77 -3.83 26.55
N PHE A 13 -4.68 -3.18 26.14
CA PHE A 13 -3.94 -3.48 24.90
C PHE A 13 -2.50 -3.95 25.23
N GLY A 14 -2.37 -4.89 26.15
CA GLY A 14 -1.08 -5.40 26.62
C GLY A 14 -0.19 -6.01 25.56
N GLY A 15 -0.75 -6.41 24.41
CA GLY A 15 0.01 -6.88 23.24
C GLY A 15 0.98 -5.82 22.68
N LEU A 16 0.71 -4.52 22.90
CA LEU A 16 1.63 -3.44 22.50
C LEU A 16 3.01 -3.57 23.15
N ASN A 17 3.10 -4.10 24.37
CA ASN A 17 4.39 -4.26 25.06
C ASN A 17 5.33 -5.22 24.33
N PHE A 18 4.79 -6.23 23.65
CA PHE A 18 5.60 -7.14 22.82
C PHE A 18 6.04 -6.46 21.53
N MET A 19 5.13 -5.66 20.95
CA MET A 19 5.43 -4.90 19.72
C MET A 19 6.51 -3.86 20.00
N GLU A 20 6.50 -3.18 21.16
CA GLU A 20 7.54 -2.24 21.56
C GLU A 20 8.90 -2.92 21.71
N ALA A 21 8.98 -4.04 22.45
CA ALA A 21 10.21 -4.78 22.61
C ALA A 21 10.79 -5.28 21.28
N ASP A 22 9.94 -5.74 20.36
CA ASP A 22 10.37 -6.17 19.05
C ASP A 22 10.76 -4.96 18.17
N TYR A 23 10.06 -3.82 18.24
CA TYR A 23 10.41 -2.60 17.51
C TYR A 23 11.82 -2.12 17.86
N GLU A 24 12.13 -2.05 19.15
CA GLU A 24 13.47 -1.69 19.63
C GLU A 24 14.54 -2.70 19.16
N SER A 25 14.26 -4.00 19.32
CA SER A 25 15.22 -5.05 18.97
C SER A 25 15.52 -5.16 17.48
N MET A 26 14.57 -4.81 16.61
CA MET A 26 14.71 -4.86 15.16
C MET A 26 15.43 -3.64 14.56
N GLY A 27 15.64 -2.58 15.33
CA GLY A 27 16.42 -1.40 14.90
C GLY A 27 15.70 -0.47 13.92
N PHE A 28 14.37 -0.46 13.89
CA PHE A 28 13.58 0.45 13.02
C PHE A 28 13.90 1.92 13.26
N GLU A 29 14.15 2.31 14.51
CA GLU A 29 14.54 3.68 14.86
C GLU A 29 15.79 4.13 14.10
N SER A 30 16.82 3.28 14.06
CA SER A 30 18.08 3.59 13.38
C SER A 30 17.89 3.79 11.87
N VAL A 31 17.03 2.99 11.25
CA VAL A 31 16.71 3.11 9.82
C VAL A 31 15.91 4.37 9.55
N ILE A 32 14.87 4.65 10.33
CA ILE A 32 14.06 5.86 10.19
C ILE A 32 14.94 7.10 10.36
N THR A 33 15.80 7.14 11.39
CA THR A 33 16.71 8.26 11.63
C THR A 33 17.71 8.44 10.50
N ARG A 34 18.20 7.37 9.88
CA ARG A 34 19.10 7.44 8.71
C ARG A 34 18.47 8.20 7.54
N TYR A 35 17.19 7.98 7.26
CA TYR A 35 16.51 8.57 6.11
C TYR A 35 15.88 9.92 6.40
N LEU A 36 15.29 10.10 7.58
CA LEU A 36 14.57 11.33 7.92
C LEU A 36 15.40 12.32 8.73
N GLY A 37 16.57 11.90 9.22
CA GLY A 37 17.40 12.70 10.09
C GLY A 37 16.93 12.72 11.55
N ALA A 38 17.57 13.54 12.36
CA ALA A 38 17.19 13.78 13.74
C ALA A 38 16.42 15.11 13.88
N ARG A 39 15.45 15.14 14.78
CA ARG A 39 14.79 16.38 15.17
C ARG A 39 15.71 17.24 16.05
N SER A 40 15.27 18.50 16.27
CA SER A 40 15.94 19.42 17.21
C SER A 40 16.26 18.70 18.54
N PRO A 41 17.43 18.95 19.16
CA PRO A 41 17.76 18.39 20.48
C PRO A 41 16.76 18.72 21.61
N GLN A 42 15.93 19.75 21.42
CA GLN A 42 14.87 20.10 22.35
C GLN A 42 13.57 19.30 22.13
N ALA A 43 13.46 18.57 21.02
CA ALA A 43 12.27 17.76 20.74
C ALA A 43 12.24 16.53 21.66
N VAL A 44 11.10 16.33 22.33
CA VAL A 44 10.89 15.17 23.23
C VAL A 44 10.79 13.86 22.44
N TYR A 45 10.24 13.93 21.24
CA TYR A 45 9.97 12.76 20.38
C TYR A 45 10.76 12.87 19.07
N SER A 46 11.43 11.79 18.69
CA SER A 46 12.05 11.63 17.37
C SER A 46 11.00 11.45 16.27
N TYR A 47 11.41 11.50 15.00
CA TYR A 47 10.53 11.12 13.88
C TYR A 47 10.11 9.66 13.98
N SER A 48 11.00 8.79 14.43
CA SER A 48 10.72 7.38 14.66
C SER A 48 9.65 7.17 15.74
N ASP A 49 9.73 7.93 16.86
CA ASP A 49 8.72 7.85 17.92
C ASP A 49 7.33 8.23 17.40
N VAL A 50 7.24 9.31 16.61
CA VAL A 50 5.93 9.75 16.07
C VAL A 50 5.34 8.71 15.12
N ILE A 51 6.13 8.13 14.23
CA ILE A 51 5.69 7.05 13.33
C ILE A 51 5.26 5.81 14.13
N LYS A 52 6.05 5.42 15.15
CA LYS A 52 5.75 4.31 16.07
C LYS A 52 4.43 4.55 16.82
N HIS A 53 4.21 5.76 17.32
CA HIS A 53 2.98 6.09 18.05
C HIS A 53 1.74 6.10 17.13
N LEU A 54 1.86 6.53 15.89
CA LEU A 54 0.78 6.36 14.90
C LEU A 54 0.48 4.87 14.67
N PHE A 55 1.51 4.04 14.52
CA PHE A 55 1.33 2.59 14.38
C PHE A 55 0.62 1.99 15.58
N TYR A 56 0.97 2.38 16.82
CA TYR A 56 0.31 1.90 18.03
C TYR A 56 -1.12 2.44 18.17
N MET A 57 -1.38 3.68 17.77
CA MET A 57 -2.72 4.25 17.72
C MET A 57 -3.63 3.38 16.83
N PHE A 58 -3.22 3.04 15.62
CA PHE A 58 -3.96 2.12 14.77
C PHE A 58 -4.07 0.72 15.40
N SER A 59 -3.03 0.26 16.07
CA SER A 59 -3.00 -1.07 16.73
C SER A 59 -3.91 -1.18 17.96
N ILE A 60 -4.45 -0.08 18.45
CA ILE A 60 -5.52 -0.09 19.48
C ILE A 60 -6.91 0.21 18.91
N GLY A 61 -7.02 0.36 17.59
CA GLY A 61 -8.28 0.65 16.89
C GLY A 61 -8.59 2.12 16.70
N GLY A 62 -7.63 3.02 16.95
CA GLY A 62 -7.74 4.45 16.61
C GLY A 62 -7.72 4.67 15.10
N ASP A 63 -8.40 5.72 14.64
CA ASP A 63 -8.47 6.10 13.21
C ASP A 63 -8.30 7.60 12.95
N VAL A 64 -8.25 8.41 13.99
CA VAL A 64 -8.00 9.85 13.94
C VAL A 64 -6.88 10.26 14.91
N LEU A 65 -6.24 11.40 14.66
CA LEU A 65 -5.09 11.84 15.48
C LEU A 65 -5.43 11.99 16.96
N ASP A 66 -6.65 12.39 17.30
CA ASP A 66 -7.10 12.53 18.69
C ASP A 66 -7.06 11.21 19.47
N ASP A 67 -7.08 10.05 18.80
CA ASP A 67 -6.96 8.73 19.44
C ASP A 67 -5.56 8.48 20.02
N LEU A 68 -4.56 9.31 19.71
CA LEU A 68 -3.29 9.33 20.42
C LEU A 68 -3.47 9.63 21.91
N ASN A 69 -4.50 10.40 22.28
CA ASN A 69 -4.84 10.65 23.69
C ASN A 69 -5.34 9.36 24.36
N THR A 70 -6.09 8.52 23.65
CA THR A 70 -6.50 7.20 24.12
C THR A 70 -5.29 6.28 24.30
N LEU A 71 -4.38 6.26 23.32
CA LEU A 71 -3.12 5.52 23.42
C LEU A 71 -2.31 5.97 24.64
N LYS A 72 -2.17 7.28 24.86
CA LYS A 72 -1.48 7.85 26.01
C LYS A 72 -2.08 7.39 27.34
N ALA A 73 -3.41 7.34 27.43
CA ALA A 73 -4.10 6.85 28.62
C ALA A 73 -3.84 5.34 28.86
N GLN A 74 -3.78 4.52 27.79
CA GLN A 74 -3.47 3.09 27.89
C GLN A 74 -2.02 2.80 28.29
N LEU A 75 -1.09 3.71 28.00
CA LEU A 75 0.33 3.60 28.30
C LEU A 75 0.72 4.27 29.62
N HIS A 76 -0.24 4.76 30.42
CA HIS A 76 0.01 5.55 31.63
C HIS A 76 1.01 4.89 32.59
N ASP A 77 0.95 3.59 32.78
CA ASP A 77 1.83 2.84 33.70
C ASP A 77 3.05 2.22 33.00
N HIS A 78 3.25 2.50 31.70
CA HIS A 78 4.41 1.97 30.98
C HIS A 78 5.69 2.65 31.50
N PRO A 79 6.76 1.89 31.84
CA PRO A 79 7.94 2.47 32.48
C PRO A 79 8.76 3.42 31.60
N GLN A 80 8.65 3.31 30.30
CA GLN A 80 9.49 4.04 29.34
C GLN A 80 8.70 4.66 28.18
N LEU A 81 7.60 4.04 27.74
CA LEU A 81 6.84 4.48 26.57
C LEU A 81 5.76 5.49 26.97
N VAL A 82 5.88 6.69 26.42
CA VAL A 82 4.87 7.76 26.54
C VAL A 82 4.45 8.20 25.13
N SER A 83 3.17 8.13 24.83
CA SER A 83 2.66 8.56 23.52
C SER A 83 2.77 10.07 23.32
N CYS A 84 3.09 10.48 22.09
CA CYS A 84 3.03 11.89 21.67
C CYS A 84 1.57 12.38 21.59
N SER A 85 1.40 13.71 21.53
CA SER A 85 0.10 14.35 21.28
C SER A 85 -0.21 14.45 19.78
N PRO A 86 -1.48 14.68 19.38
CA PRO A 86 -1.86 15.04 18.02
C PRO A 86 -1.05 16.21 17.44
N ASP A 87 -0.83 17.26 18.22
CA ASP A 87 -0.05 18.45 17.81
C ASP A 87 1.40 18.07 17.44
N THR A 88 1.98 17.09 18.14
CA THR A 88 3.34 16.60 17.82
C THR A 88 3.39 15.99 16.42
N VAL A 89 2.35 15.27 15.99
CA VAL A 89 2.24 14.73 14.62
C VAL A 89 2.13 15.88 13.62
N GLU A 90 1.34 16.90 13.90
CA GLU A 90 1.22 18.08 13.07
C GLU A 90 2.56 18.78 12.88
N TYR A 91 3.30 19.03 13.97
CA TYR A 91 4.64 19.63 13.92
C TYR A 91 5.60 18.77 13.07
N VAL A 92 5.59 17.46 13.24
CA VAL A 92 6.45 16.56 12.45
C VAL A 92 6.08 16.60 10.95
N CYS A 93 4.79 16.60 10.62
CA CYS A 93 4.36 16.76 9.25
C CYS A 93 4.76 18.12 8.65
N GLN A 94 4.72 19.18 9.46
CA GLN A 94 5.16 20.51 9.06
C GLN A 94 6.69 20.58 8.87
N GLU A 95 7.48 19.92 9.71
CA GLU A 95 8.95 19.88 9.64
C GLU A 95 9.43 19.09 8.40
N LEU A 96 8.77 17.95 8.08
CA LEU A 96 9.18 17.03 7.02
C LEU A 96 8.57 17.35 5.65
N LYS A 97 7.58 18.23 5.56
CA LYS A 97 6.90 18.49 4.28
C LYS A 97 7.86 19.05 3.22
N ASN A 98 7.75 18.51 2.02
CA ASN A 98 8.41 19.05 0.83
C ASN A 98 7.54 20.11 0.15
N THR A 99 8.17 20.95 -0.65
CA THR A 99 7.46 21.86 -1.56
C THR A 99 6.65 21.04 -2.57
N THR A 100 5.39 21.40 -2.75
CA THR A 100 4.56 20.86 -3.81
C THR A 100 5.05 21.43 -5.14
N LEU A 101 5.30 20.55 -6.12
CA LEU A 101 5.78 20.93 -7.44
C LEU A 101 4.58 21.27 -8.34
N ASP A 102 4.69 22.39 -9.04
CA ASP A 102 3.71 22.86 -10.01
C ASP A 102 4.20 22.54 -11.42
N TYR A 103 3.36 21.86 -12.19
CA TYR A 103 3.58 21.61 -13.61
C TYR A 103 2.46 22.27 -14.41
N ILE A 104 2.82 23.14 -15.32
CA ILE A 104 1.85 23.84 -16.17
C ILE A 104 1.95 23.27 -17.58
N THR A 105 0.84 22.72 -18.09
CA THR A 105 0.77 22.22 -19.46
C THR A 105 0.76 23.38 -20.46
N ASP A 106 1.02 23.09 -21.73
CA ASP A 106 0.92 24.08 -22.83
C ASP A 106 -0.46 24.73 -22.92
N LYS A 107 -1.50 24.07 -22.42
CA LYS A 107 -2.87 24.59 -22.35
C LYS A 107 -3.15 25.38 -21.08
N GLY A 108 -2.14 25.65 -20.25
CA GLY A 108 -2.27 26.39 -18.99
C GLY A 108 -2.92 25.62 -17.84
N VAL A 109 -3.08 24.29 -17.95
CA VAL A 109 -3.59 23.47 -16.85
C VAL A 109 -2.48 23.25 -15.84
N LYS A 110 -2.76 23.58 -14.58
CA LYS A 110 -1.84 23.40 -13.47
C LYS A 110 -2.03 22.02 -12.85
N HIS A 111 -0.99 21.20 -12.89
CA HIS A 111 -0.88 19.94 -12.15
C HIS A 111 0.01 20.15 -10.93
N GLN A 112 -0.37 19.55 -9.81
CA GLN A 112 0.39 19.63 -8.56
C GLN A 112 0.77 18.24 -8.10
N ILE A 113 2.05 18.07 -7.78
CA ILE A 113 2.61 16.81 -7.35
C ILE A 113 3.42 17.02 -6.08
N ASN A 114 3.24 16.16 -5.09
CA ASN A 114 4.03 16.14 -3.87
C ASN A 114 4.50 14.70 -3.58
N GLN A 115 5.78 14.57 -3.29
CA GLN A 115 6.44 13.32 -2.91
C GLN A 115 7.62 13.61 -2.00
N HIS A 116 8.13 12.55 -1.36
CA HIS A 116 9.30 12.66 -0.49
C HIS A 116 10.22 11.46 -0.72
N ASP A 117 11.38 11.70 -1.31
CA ASP A 117 12.29 10.63 -1.77
C ASP A 117 12.82 9.79 -0.62
N ALA A 118 13.20 10.42 0.52
CA ALA A 118 13.65 9.69 1.69
C ALA A 118 12.57 8.76 2.26
N PHE A 119 11.30 9.16 2.25
CA PHE A 119 10.21 8.26 2.62
C PHE A 119 10.03 7.13 1.62
N ASN A 120 10.13 7.39 0.32
CA ASN A 120 10.04 6.35 -0.70
C ASN A 120 11.14 5.29 -0.55
N GLN A 121 12.37 5.70 -0.22
CA GLN A 121 13.44 4.77 0.10
C GLN A 121 13.18 4.02 1.43
N LEU A 122 12.68 4.73 2.44
CA LEU A 122 12.38 4.16 3.76
C LEU A 122 11.32 3.07 3.70
N LEU A 123 10.27 3.20 2.86
CA LEU A 123 9.24 2.16 2.68
C LEU A 123 9.85 0.81 2.33
N LEU A 124 10.78 0.79 1.37
CA LEU A 124 11.46 -0.43 0.94
C LEU A 124 12.37 -0.98 2.04
N CYS A 125 13.14 -0.11 2.70
CA CYS A 125 14.03 -0.50 3.79
C CYS A 125 13.30 -1.09 5.00
N ILE A 126 12.13 -0.56 5.38
CA ILE A 126 11.30 -1.13 6.46
C ILE A 126 10.85 -2.56 6.10
N SER A 127 10.45 -2.78 4.86
CA SER A 127 10.00 -4.10 4.39
C SER A 127 11.15 -5.12 4.37
N LEU A 128 12.35 -4.71 3.97
CA LEU A 128 13.56 -5.54 3.98
C LEU A 128 14.01 -5.86 5.41
N LEU A 129 14.14 -4.84 6.25
CA LEU A 129 14.52 -5.01 7.65
C LEU A 129 13.53 -5.89 8.41
N GLY A 130 12.25 -5.74 8.13
CA GLY A 130 11.17 -6.53 8.70
C GLY A 130 11.05 -7.95 8.16
N GLY A 131 11.79 -8.31 7.10
CA GLY A 131 11.76 -9.64 6.47
C GLY A 131 10.42 -9.94 5.77
N THR A 132 9.71 -8.92 5.31
CA THR A 132 8.52 -9.06 4.44
C THR A 132 8.88 -9.02 2.95
N LEU A 133 10.06 -8.50 2.63
CA LEU A 133 10.74 -8.61 1.33
C LEU A 133 12.16 -9.13 1.54
N HIS A 134 12.70 -9.82 0.53
CA HIS A 134 14.04 -10.39 0.51
C HIS A 134 14.76 -10.02 -0.78
N LYS A 135 16.09 -9.91 -0.72
CA LYS A 135 16.91 -9.44 -1.86
C LYS A 135 17.07 -10.50 -2.97
N GLU A 136 16.84 -11.77 -2.65
CA GLU A 136 17.07 -12.90 -3.56
C GLU A 136 15.81 -13.29 -4.33
N ASP A 137 14.63 -12.85 -3.88
CA ASP A 137 13.35 -13.17 -4.52
C ASP A 137 13.07 -12.23 -5.70
N GLY A 138 12.56 -12.79 -6.80
CA GLY A 138 12.03 -12.00 -7.91
C GLY A 138 10.59 -11.59 -7.66
N TYR A 139 10.29 -10.29 -7.77
CA TYR A 139 8.99 -9.75 -7.43
C TYR A 139 8.20 -9.23 -8.62
N THR A 140 6.89 -9.14 -8.41
CA THR A 140 5.97 -8.40 -9.26
C THR A 140 5.77 -7.01 -8.71
N LEU A 141 6.00 -5.99 -9.54
CA LEU A 141 5.64 -4.61 -9.26
C LEU A 141 4.24 -4.34 -9.79
N ASP A 142 3.34 -3.96 -8.90
CA ASP A 142 1.99 -3.49 -9.26
C ASP A 142 1.95 -1.96 -9.20
N TYR A 143 1.40 -1.34 -10.23
CA TYR A 143 1.12 0.11 -10.28
C TYR A 143 -0.38 0.33 -10.21
N ASP A 144 -0.80 1.26 -9.37
CA ASP A 144 -2.20 1.59 -9.22
C ASP A 144 -2.39 3.04 -8.74
N GLY A 145 -3.55 3.60 -9.00
CA GLY A 145 -3.94 4.91 -8.56
C GLY A 145 -5.24 4.93 -7.77
N HIS A 146 -5.36 5.87 -6.84
CA HIS A 146 -6.54 5.98 -6.00
C HIS A 146 -6.96 7.43 -5.76
N ILE A 147 -8.24 7.72 -6.04
CA ILE A 147 -8.85 9.03 -5.79
C ILE A 147 -9.23 9.15 -4.31
N VAL A 148 -8.89 10.30 -3.71
CA VAL A 148 -9.32 10.65 -2.35
C VAL A 148 -10.12 11.94 -2.41
N GLU A 149 -11.44 11.78 -2.37
CA GLU A 149 -12.34 12.93 -2.33
C GLU A 149 -12.13 13.76 -1.08
N ASN A 150 -12.10 15.08 -1.20
CA ASN A 150 -11.85 15.98 -0.09
C ASN A 150 -12.26 17.42 -0.41
N THR A 151 -12.27 18.26 0.61
CA THR A 151 -12.63 19.70 0.53
C THR A 151 -11.44 20.62 0.85
N LYS A 152 -10.19 20.13 0.68
CA LYS A 152 -8.99 20.91 1.00
C LYS A 152 -8.78 22.03 -0.04
N LYS A 153 -8.12 23.13 0.40
CA LYS A 153 -7.97 24.35 -0.42
C LYS A 153 -7.12 24.15 -1.68
N ASP A 154 -6.19 23.20 -1.66
CA ASP A 154 -5.26 22.90 -2.74
C ASP A 154 -5.61 21.59 -3.50
N ASN A 155 -6.87 21.13 -3.36
CA ASN A 155 -7.41 20.05 -4.18
C ASN A 155 -7.70 20.53 -5.61
N ALA A 156 -8.12 19.60 -6.46
CA ALA A 156 -8.65 19.91 -7.78
C ALA A 156 -9.73 18.90 -8.19
N ARG A 157 -10.54 19.34 -9.16
CA ARG A 157 -11.64 18.54 -9.68
C ARG A 157 -11.13 17.42 -10.58
N ASN A 158 -11.45 16.19 -10.26
CA ASN A 158 -11.07 15.00 -11.00
C ASN A 158 -12.02 14.73 -12.19
N TYR A 159 -11.75 13.66 -12.96
CA TYR A 159 -12.57 13.26 -14.11
C TYR A 159 -14.01 12.83 -13.73
N LYS A 160 -14.24 12.40 -12.48
CA LYS A 160 -15.58 12.10 -11.94
C LYS A 160 -16.32 13.36 -11.49
N LYS A 161 -15.73 14.55 -11.68
CA LYS A 161 -16.26 15.85 -11.30
C LYS A 161 -16.38 16.08 -9.79
N THR A 162 -15.59 15.36 -8.98
CA THR A 162 -15.47 15.57 -7.54
C THR A 162 -14.14 16.23 -7.18
N GLU A 163 -14.12 17.02 -6.12
CA GLU A 163 -12.90 17.64 -5.58
C GLU A 163 -12.07 16.57 -4.86
N SER A 164 -10.78 16.45 -5.20
CA SER A 164 -9.97 15.35 -4.70
C SER A 164 -8.47 15.61 -4.75
N TYR A 165 -7.74 14.74 -4.05
CA TYR A 165 -6.38 14.37 -4.38
C TYR A 165 -6.37 13.04 -5.13
N TYR A 166 -5.25 12.76 -5.78
CA TYR A 166 -4.94 11.49 -6.40
C TYR A 166 -3.68 10.89 -5.78
N ARG A 167 -3.67 9.61 -5.48
CA ARG A 167 -2.51 8.88 -5.01
C ARG A 167 -2.05 7.91 -6.08
N VAL A 168 -0.75 7.91 -6.35
CA VAL A 168 -0.09 6.92 -7.20
C VAL A 168 0.76 6.04 -6.30
N ILE A 169 0.68 4.72 -6.51
CA ILE A 169 1.33 3.74 -5.65
C ILE A 169 1.95 2.65 -6.50
N CYS A 170 3.24 2.39 -6.25
CA CYS A 170 3.88 1.15 -6.67
C CYS A 170 3.96 0.22 -5.46
N SER A 171 3.56 -1.02 -5.63
CA SER A 171 3.55 -2.01 -4.55
C SER A 171 4.16 -3.34 -4.97
N ILE A 172 4.72 -4.05 -3.99
CA ILE A 172 5.18 -5.44 -4.09
C ILE A 172 4.45 -6.24 -3.00
N ASN A 173 3.75 -7.31 -3.38
CA ASN A 173 2.99 -8.13 -2.42
C ASN A 173 2.03 -7.29 -1.57
N LYS A 174 1.38 -6.28 -2.13
CA LYS A 174 0.51 -5.30 -1.45
C LYS A 174 1.23 -4.34 -0.49
N LEU A 175 2.55 -4.38 -0.42
CA LEU A 175 3.34 -3.47 0.40
C LEU A 175 3.71 -2.25 -0.45
N PRO A 176 3.33 -1.01 -0.09
CA PRO A 176 3.73 0.18 -0.82
C PRO A 176 5.25 0.35 -0.74
N ILE A 177 5.90 0.51 -1.89
CA ILE A 177 7.35 0.71 -2.00
C ILE A 177 7.72 2.05 -2.62
N TYR A 178 6.78 2.67 -3.32
CA TYR A 178 6.91 4.01 -3.88
C TYR A 178 5.56 4.67 -3.99
N MET A 179 5.46 5.93 -3.59
CA MET A 179 4.21 6.67 -3.58
C MET A 179 4.40 8.12 -3.98
N GLN A 180 3.32 8.68 -4.54
CA GLN A 180 3.23 10.09 -4.88
C GLN A 180 1.80 10.58 -4.66
N LYS A 181 1.62 11.81 -4.13
CA LYS A 181 0.31 12.48 -4.05
C LYS A 181 0.22 13.57 -5.10
N ARG A 182 -0.94 13.68 -5.73
CA ARG A 182 -1.25 14.63 -6.79
C ARG A 182 -2.56 15.34 -6.50
N ASN A 183 -2.80 16.49 -7.11
CA ASN A 183 -4.14 17.07 -7.11
C ASN A 183 -5.07 16.31 -8.06
N GLY A 184 -6.38 16.42 -7.86
CA GLY A 184 -7.38 15.59 -8.51
C GLY A 184 -7.45 15.68 -10.03
N ASN A 185 -7.00 16.80 -10.62
CA ASN A 185 -6.97 16.97 -12.07
C ASN A 185 -5.71 16.39 -12.73
N THR A 186 -4.79 15.81 -11.97
CA THR A 186 -3.60 15.16 -12.50
C THR A 186 -3.90 13.69 -12.74
N ALA A 187 -4.02 13.31 -13.98
CA ALA A 187 -4.33 11.94 -14.39
C ALA A 187 -3.28 10.93 -13.87
N GLU A 188 -3.71 9.69 -13.72
CA GLU A 188 -2.86 8.60 -13.24
C GLU A 188 -1.63 8.38 -14.11
N ASN A 189 -1.82 8.43 -15.44
CA ASN A 189 -0.77 8.25 -16.43
C ASN A 189 0.14 9.47 -16.64
N TYR A 190 -0.14 10.62 -15.98
CA TYR A 190 0.74 11.78 -16.10
C TYR A 190 2.11 11.47 -15.51
N GLU A 191 3.19 11.62 -16.31
CA GLU A 191 4.58 11.31 -15.93
C GLU A 191 4.77 9.91 -15.31
N GLN A 192 3.97 8.94 -15.73
CA GLN A 192 3.92 7.59 -15.16
C GLN A 192 5.24 6.85 -15.35
N SER A 193 5.85 6.93 -16.53
CA SER A 193 7.14 6.30 -16.82
C SER A 193 8.26 6.83 -15.91
N ALA A 194 8.23 8.12 -15.53
CA ALA A 194 9.18 8.71 -14.58
C ALA A 194 8.98 8.15 -13.16
N VAL A 195 7.73 7.99 -12.71
CA VAL A 195 7.40 7.36 -11.42
C VAL A 195 7.89 5.92 -11.37
N LEU A 196 7.58 5.14 -12.41
CA LEU A 196 8.02 3.74 -12.51
C LEU A 196 9.56 3.64 -12.55
N ARG A 197 10.22 4.49 -13.34
CA ARG A 197 11.69 4.53 -13.39
C ARG A 197 12.30 4.76 -12.01
N GLN A 198 11.75 5.70 -11.23
CA GLN A 198 12.23 5.97 -9.87
C GLN A 198 11.95 4.79 -8.93
N ALA A 199 10.80 4.14 -9.02
CA ALA A 199 10.50 2.93 -8.24
C ALA A 199 11.49 1.79 -8.56
N PHE A 200 11.82 1.57 -9.84
CA PHE A 200 12.85 0.61 -10.25
C PHE A 200 14.23 0.97 -9.69
N LEU A 201 14.63 2.24 -9.79
CA LEU A 201 15.92 2.69 -9.25
C LEU A 201 16.03 2.46 -7.74
N ASN A 202 14.97 2.71 -6.98
CA ASN A 202 14.95 2.44 -5.54
C ASN A 202 15.10 0.94 -5.25
N CYS A 203 14.40 0.08 -6.01
CA CYS A 203 14.52 -1.37 -5.88
C CYS A 203 15.91 -1.87 -6.24
N GLU A 204 16.50 -1.39 -7.34
CA GLU A 204 17.85 -1.71 -7.80
C GLU A 204 18.90 -1.30 -6.76
N ALA A 205 18.80 -0.10 -6.17
CA ALA A 205 19.71 0.41 -5.15
C ALA A 205 19.73 -0.47 -3.88
N GLU A 206 18.57 -1.03 -3.52
CA GLU A 206 18.44 -1.91 -2.35
C GLU A 206 18.62 -3.40 -2.70
N GLY A 207 18.84 -3.73 -3.97
CA GLY A 207 19.06 -5.11 -4.44
C GLY A 207 17.78 -5.96 -4.39
N VAL A 208 16.61 -5.35 -4.64
CA VAL A 208 15.31 -6.04 -4.73
C VAL A 208 14.97 -6.27 -6.20
N PRO A 209 15.02 -7.51 -6.71
CA PRO A 209 14.81 -7.78 -8.13
C PRO A 209 13.33 -7.68 -8.50
N ILE A 210 13.00 -6.83 -9.46
CA ILE A 210 11.68 -6.81 -10.09
C ILE A 210 11.75 -7.62 -11.38
N THR A 211 10.98 -8.69 -11.47
CA THR A 211 10.95 -9.59 -12.63
C THR A 211 9.66 -9.49 -13.43
N LYS A 212 8.59 -9.00 -12.81
CA LYS A 212 7.28 -8.85 -13.43
C LYS A 212 6.65 -7.51 -13.10
N PHE A 213 5.81 -7.01 -14.00
CA PHE A 213 5.05 -5.77 -13.83
C PHE A 213 3.59 -6.00 -14.19
N ARG A 214 2.66 -5.49 -13.37
CA ARG A 214 1.22 -5.53 -13.65
C ARG A 214 0.61 -4.16 -13.48
N ALA A 215 -0.26 -3.78 -14.42
CA ALA A 215 -1.00 -2.54 -14.32
C ALA A 215 -2.32 -2.59 -15.09
N ASP A 216 -3.23 -1.68 -14.77
CA ASP A 216 -4.46 -1.53 -15.54
C ASP A 216 -4.25 -0.75 -16.85
N ALA A 217 -5.35 -0.36 -17.50
CA ALA A 217 -5.30 0.30 -18.78
C ALA A 217 -4.72 1.74 -18.74
N CYS A 218 -4.58 2.35 -17.56
CA CYS A 218 -3.91 3.65 -17.46
C CYS A 218 -2.43 3.56 -17.83
N CYS A 219 -1.83 2.38 -17.68
CA CYS A 219 -0.45 2.08 -18.07
C CYS A 219 -0.30 1.60 -19.51
N TYR A 220 -1.38 1.54 -20.28
CA TYR A 220 -1.35 1.11 -21.68
C TYR A 220 -0.84 2.26 -22.57
N GLU A 221 0.45 2.52 -22.47
CA GLU A 221 1.14 3.54 -23.24
C GLU A 221 2.54 3.10 -23.68
N LYS A 222 3.02 3.73 -24.77
CA LYS A 222 4.32 3.41 -25.38
C LYS A 222 5.48 3.49 -24.38
N ALA A 223 5.57 4.60 -23.65
CA ALA A 223 6.67 4.88 -22.75
C ALA A 223 6.77 3.85 -21.60
N THR A 224 5.63 3.37 -21.09
CA THR A 224 5.59 2.34 -20.06
C THR A 224 6.05 0.98 -20.59
N VAL A 225 5.56 0.59 -21.76
CA VAL A 225 5.96 -0.70 -22.38
C VAL A 225 7.45 -0.69 -22.72
N GLU A 226 7.96 0.39 -23.33
CA GLU A 226 9.39 0.53 -23.65
C GLU A 226 10.27 0.52 -22.39
N LEU A 227 9.80 1.12 -21.28
CA LEU A 227 10.51 1.05 -20.00
C LEU A 227 10.59 -0.40 -19.46
N MET A 228 9.51 -1.18 -19.57
CA MET A 228 9.53 -2.58 -19.14
C MET A 228 10.47 -3.43 -20.02
N GLU A 229 10.48 -3.17 -21.32
CA GLU A 229 11.40 -3.80 -22.28
C GLU A 229 12.87 -3.42 -21.97
N GLU A 230 13.16 -2.13 -21.69
CA GLU A 230 14.48 -1.63 -21.24
C GLU A 230 14.95 -2.33 -19.96
N LYS A 231 14.05 -2.48 -18.98
CA LYS A 231 14.33 -3.14 -17.71
C LYS A 231 14.34 -4.68 -17.79
N ARG A 232 13.99 -5.26 -18.93
CA ARG A 232 13.87 -6.71 -19.17
C ARG A 232 12.93 -7.40 -18.20
N VAL A 233 11.80 -6.75 -17.91
CA VAL A 233 10.77 -7.21 -17.01
C VAL A 233 9.61 -7.79 -17.82
N HIS A 234 9.04 -8.92 -17.41
CA HIS A 234 7.80 -9.39 -17.98
C HIS A 234 6.65 -8.50 -17.55
N TYR A 235 5.90 -7.95 -18.51
CA TYR A 235 4.80 -7.05 -18.21
C TYR A 235 3.45 -7.64 -18.62
N TYR A 236 2.42 -7.27 -17.85
CA TYR A 236 1.02 -7.66 -18.06
C TYR A 236 0.17 -6.41 -17.83
N ILE A 237 -0.13 -5.71 -18.90
CA ILE A 237 -0.85 -4.43 -18.86
C ILE A 237 -2.18 -4.61 -19.56
N ARG A 238 -3.30 -4.25 -18.90
CA ARG A 238 -4.61 -4.28 -19.54
C ARG A 238 -4.60 -3.36 -20.78
N SER A 239 -4.96 -3.92 -21.93
CA SER A 239 -5.06 -3.14 -23.16
C SER A 239 -6.31 -2.28 -23.15
N GLU A 240 -6.21 -1.07 -23.66
CA GLU A 240 -7.37 -0.26 -24.01
C GLU A 240 -8.05 -0.88 -25.23
N MET A 241 -9.35 -1.18 -25.10
CA MET A 241 -10.14 -1.78 -26.19
C MET A 241 -10.56 -0.72 -27.21
N ASN A 242 -9.63 -0.30 -28.04
CA ASN A 242 -9.92 0.59 -29.16
C ASN A 242 -10.56 -0.16 -30.36
N ALA A 243 -11.04 0.58 -31.34
CA ALA A 243 -11.74 0.01 -32.51
C ALA A 243 -10.85 -0.96 -33.31
N GLY A 244 -9.54 -0.65 -33.46
CA GLY A 244 -8.62 -1.49 -34.21
C GLY A 244 -8.40 -2.84 -33.52
N LEU A 245 -8.09 -2.84 -32.23
CA LEU A 245 -7.90 -4.07 -31.45
C LEU A 245 -9.20 -4.90 -31.41
N ARG A 246 -10.36 -4.24 -31.29
CA ARG A 246 -11.65 -4.93 -31.30
C ARG A 246 -11.86 -5.67 -32.64
N ILE A 247 -11.61 -5.03 -33.78
CA ILE A 247 -11.74 -5.63 -35.10
C ILE A 247 -10.78 -6.81 -35.22
N ALA A 248 -9.52 -6.66 -34.83
CA ALA A 248 -8.54 -7.76 -34.86
C ALA A 248 -9.01 -8.97 -34.04
N LEU A 249 -9.58 -8.75 -32.87
CA LEU A 249 -10.11 -9.83 -32.02
C LEU A 249 -11.43 -10.41 -32.55
N GLU A 250 -12.31 -9.64 -33.21
CA GLU A 250 -13.53 -10.16 -33.85
C GLU A 250 -13.19 -11.02 -35.07
N ASP A 251 -12.13 -10.67 -35.81
CA ASP A 251 -11.67 -11.40 -36.98
C ASP A 251 -10.82 -12.64 -36.65
N GLU A 252 -10.31 -12.74 -35.42
CA GLU A 252 -9.51 -13.89 -34.97
C GLU A 252 -10.33 -15.19 -35.01
N ARG A 253 -9.73 -16.28 -35.53
CA ARG A 253 -10.37 -17.59 -35.70
C ARG A 253 -9.86 -18.64 -34.72
N GLU A 254 -8.67 -18.43 -34.15
CA GLU A 254 -7.99 -19.42 -33.29
C GLU A 254 -8.29 -19.19 -31.81
N TRP A 255 -9.56 -19.33 -31.43
CA TRP A 255 -9.99 -19.25 -30.05
C TRP A 255 -10.01 -20.64 -29.39
N THR A 256 -9.35 -20.80 -28.27
CA THR A 256 -9.35 -22.02 -27.46
C THR A 256 -10.27 -21.87 -26.27
N THR A 257 -11.16 -22.86 -26.07
CA THR A 257 -12.04 -22.89 -24.88
C THR A 257 -11.23 -23.19 -23.62
N ALA A 258 -11.43 -22.40 -22.56
CA ALA A 258 -10.78 -22.54 -21.27
C ALA A 258 -11.75 -22.25 -20.12
N LEU A 259 -11.32 -22.55 -18.89
CA LEU A 259 -11.99 -22.13 -17.64
C LEU A 259 -11.18 -21.07 -16.96
N LEU A 260 -11.77 -19.89 -16.72
CA LEU A 260 -11.18 -18.82 -15.93
C LEU A 260 -11.95 -18.73 -14.60
N GLY A 261 -11.40 -19.34 -13.55
CA GLY A 261 -12.16 -19.65 -12.35
C GLY A 261 -13.31 -20.62 -12.69
N GLU A 262 -14.55 -20.23 -12.34
CA GLU A 262 -15.75 -21.01 -12.67
C GLU A 262 -16.39 -20.64 -14.02
N ARG A 263 -15.84 -19.63 -14.72
CA ARG A 263 -16.43 -19.13 -15.96
C ARG A 263 -15.80 -19.79 -17.17
N LYS A 264 -16.62 -20.33 -18.05
CA LYS A 264 -16.19 -20.78 -19.37
C LYS A 264 -15.92 -19.55 -20.25
N VAL A 265 -14.72 -19.48 -20.80
CA VAL A 265 -14.21 -18.39 -21.67
C VAL A 265 -13.57 -19.00 -22.91
N GLU A 266 -13.33 -18.16 -23.91
CA GLU A 266 -12.46 -18.48 -25.04
C GLU A 266 -11.24 -17.57 -24.95
N VAL A 267 -10.05 -18.11 -25.17
CA VAL A 267 -8.75 -17.40 -25.08
C VAL A 267 -8.02 -17.48 -26.40
N CYS A 268 -7.29 -16.40 -26.75
CA CYS A 268 -6.40 -16.36 -27.90
C CYS A 268 -5.13 -15.57 -27.61
N SER A 269 -4.18 -15.65 -28.52
CA SER A 269 -2.97 -14.82 -28.53
C SER A 269 -2.73 -14.31 -29.95
N ILE A 270 -2.67 -13.00 -30.11
CA ILE A 270 -2.40 -12.33 -31.39
C ILE A 270 -1.17 -11.44 -31.27
N GLU A 271 -0.62 -11.04 -32.38
CA GLU A 271 0.44 -10.04 -32.44
C GLU A 271 -0.03 -8.81 -33.21
N GLU A 272 0.09 -7.64 -32.58
CA GLU A 272 -0.39 -6.37 -33.12
C GLU A 272 0.67 -5.28 -33.03
N LYS A 273 0.64 -4.37 -34.02
CA LYS A 273 1.42 -3.13 -34.00
C LYS A 273 0.73 -2.14 -33.08
N LEU A 274 1.35 -1.81 -31.96
CA LEU A 274 0.78 -0.91 -30.94
C LEU A 274 1.47 0.45 -30.96
N PHE A 275 0.74 1.48 -30.52
CA PHE A 275 1.26 2.84 -30.26
C PHE A 275 1.90 3.51 -31.50
N GLY A 276 1.50 3.15 -32.72
CA GLY A 276 2.12 3.66 -33.95
C GLY A 276 3.56 3.18 -34.16
N SER A 277 3.99 2.15 -33.44
CA SER A 277 5.29 1.50 -33.59
C SER A 277 5.24 0.47 -34.74
N ASP A 278 6.38 0.27 -35.41
CA ASP A 278 6.53 -0.82 -36.39
C ASP A 278 6.74 -2.19 -35.74
N SER A 279 7.01 -2.23 -34.43
CA SER A 279 7.22 -3.46 -33.67
C SER A 279 5.90 -4.12 -33.33
N TYR A 280 5.80 -5.41 -33.59
CA TYR A 280 4.69 -6.22 -33.11
C TYR A 280 4.85 -6.53 -31.62
N ARG A 281 3.73 -6.54 -30.90
CA ARG A 281 3.65 -6.93 -29.50
C ARG A 281 2.55 -7.94 -29.30
N ARG A 282 2.81 -8.89 -28.44
CA ARG A 282 1.86 -9.94 -28.11
C ARG A 282 0.71 -9.36 -27.29
N ILE A 283 -0.50 -9.66 -27.73
CA ILE A 283 -1.74 -9.43 -27.02
C ILE A 283 -2.36 -10.78 -26.70
N VAL A 284 -2.65 -11.00 -25.45
CA VAL A 284 -3.40 -12.15 -24.97
C VAL A 284 -4.81 -11.69 -24.59
N ALA A 285 -5.82 -12.35 -25.14
CA ALA A 285 -7.20 -11.96 -24.94
C ALA A 285 -8.07 -13.12 -24.48
N TYR A 286 -9.14 -12.77 -23.76
CA TYR A 286 -10.24 -13.70 -23.53
C TYR A 286 -11.56 -13.04 -23.84
N ARG A 287 -12.55 -13.86 -24.22
CA ARG A 287 -13.92 -13.42 -24.46
C ARG A 287 -14.93 -14.38 -23.86
N TYR A 288 -16.11 -13.86 -23.58
CA TYR A 288 -17.25 -14.68 -23.20
C TYR A 288 -18.52 -14.13 -23.81
N LYS A 289 -19.47 -15.03 -24.10
CA LYS A 289 -20.76 -14.63 -24.67
C LYS A 289 -21.61 -13.86 -23.66
N VAL A 290 -22.10 -12.71 -24.05
CA VAL A 290 -22.98 -11.88 -23.23
C VAL A 290 -24.37 -12.50 -23.21
N LYS A 291 -24.98 -12.54 -22.02
CA LYS A 291 -26.37 -12.97 -21.86
C LYS A 291 -27.25 -11.71 -21.72
N GLY A 292 -28.22 -11.58 -22.61
CA GLY A 292 -29.17 -10.45 -22.57
C GLY A 292 -28.86 -9.34 -23.57
N GLN A 293 -29.23 -8.10 -23.24
CA GLN A 293 -29.04 -6.95 -24.11
C GLN A 293 -27.55 -6.55 -24.18
N LEU A 294 -27.06 -6.33 -25.40
CA LEU A 294 -25.69 -5.87 -25.60
C LEU A 294 -25.51 -4.41 -25.16
N SER A 295 -24.36 -4.12 -24.59
CA SER A 295 -23.89 -2.76 -24.26
C SER A 295 -22.90 -2.26 -25.31
N LEU A 296 -22.49 -0.99 -25.20
CA LEU A 296 -21.48 -0.39 -26.07
C LEU A 296 -20.09 -1.06 -25.91
N GLU A 297 -19.85 -1.74 -24.81
CA GLU A 297 -18.59 -2.45 -24.53
C GLU A 297 -18.56 -3.84 -25.19
N ASP A 298 -19.68 -4.35 -25.64
CA ASP A 298 -19.80 -5.69 -26.24
C ASP A 298 -19.47 -5.66 -27.74
N GLY A 299 -18.90 -6.72 -28.25
CA GLY A 299 -18.64 -6.92 -29.66
C GLY A 299 -19.95 -7.10 -30.45
N ARG A 300 -19.91 -6.81 -31.77
CA ARG A 300 -21.06 -7.00 -32.66
C ARG A 300 -21.48 -8.44 -32.78
N ASP A 301 -20.58 -9.36 -32.50
CA ASP A 301 -20.79 -10.82 -32.45
C ASP A 301 -21.41 -11.33 -31.15
N GLY A 302 -21.71 -10.43 -30.22
CA GLY A 302 -22.31 -10.74 -28.92
C GLY A 302 -21.34 -11.24 -27.85
N TYR A 303 -20.05 -11.03 -28.04
CA TYR A 303 -19.01 -11.31 -27.06
C TYR A 303 -18.51 -10.06 -26.37
N ARG A 304 -18.10 -10.21 -25.09
CA ARG A 304 -17.32 -9.21 -24.36
C ARG A 304 -15.87 -9.63 -24.33
N TYR A 305 -14.99 -8.71 -24.74
CA TYR A 305 -13.56 -8.92 -24.90
C TYR A 305 -12.76 -8.26 -23.79
N TYR A 306 -11.72 -8.95 -23.33
CA TYR A 306 -10.69 -8.42 -22.44
C TYR A 306 -9.33 -8.81 -22.99
N ALA A 307 -8.39 -7.88 -22.97
CA ALA A 307 -7.06 -8.10 -23.52
C ALA A 307 -6.00 -7.50 -22.61
N ILE A 308 -4.82 -8.10 -22.62
CA ILE A 308 -3.60 -7.61 -21.98
C ILE A 308 -2.48 -7.63 -23.02
N VAL A 309 -1.64 -6.61 -23.02
CA VAL A 309 -0.35 -6.62 -23.71
C VAL A 309 0.70 -7.25 -22.81
N THR A 310 1.54 -8.14 -23.35
CA THR A 310 2.58 -8.82 -22.60
C THR A 310 3.75 -9.23 -23.50
N ASN A 311 4.94 -9.35 -22.93
CA ASN A 311 6.11 -9.95 -23.55
C ASN A 311 6.41 -11.37 -23.00
N ASP A 312 5.56 -11.90 -22.14
CA ASP A 312 5.69 -13.27 -21.65
C ASP A 312 5.24 -14.27 -22.73
N SER A 313 6.01 -15.33 -22.93
CA SER A 313 5.72 -16.41 -23.88
C SER A 313 4.86 -17.54 -23.30
N ALA A 314 4.48 -17.46 -22.02
CA ALA A 314 3.61 -18.43 -21.35
C ALA A 314 2.26 -18.57 -22.07
N GLU A 315 1.52 -19.66 -21.81
CA GLU A 315 0.19 -19.87 -22.36
C GLU A 315 -0.76 -18.71 -22.07
N ALA A 316 -1.66 -18.42 -23.02
CA ALA A 316 -2.58 -17.30 -22.94
C ALA A 316 -3.41 -17.30 -21.63
N LEU A 317 -3.95 -18.45 -21.25
CA LEU A 317 -4.72 -18.58 -20.01
C LEU A 317 -3.87 -18.25 -18.79
N SER A 318 -2.63 -18.75 -18.71
CA SER A 318 -1.72 -18.48 -17.60
C SER A 318 -1.39 -16.99 -17.44
N CYS A 319 -1.19 -16.29 -18.56
CA CYS A 319 -0.97 -14.84 -18.55
C CYS A 319 -2.21 -14.09 -18.02
N ILE A 320 -3.42 -14.49 -18.43
CA ILE A 320 -4.68 -13.89 -17.98
C ILE A 320 -4.92 -14.18 -16.50
N GLU A 321 -4.71 -15.39 -16.04
CA GLU A 321 -4.87 -15.77 -14.62
C GLU A 321 -3.91 -14.99 -13.74
N PHE A 322 -2.64 -14.87 -14.16
CA PHE A 322 -1.65 -14.08 -13.45
C PHE A 322 -2.04 -12.60 -13.37
N TYR A 323 -2.51 -12.01 -14.48
CA TYR A 323 -3.01 -10.64 -14.49
C TYR A 323 -4.20 -10.46 -13.55
N ASN A 324 -5.18 -11.38 -13.58
CA ASN A 324 -6.42 -11.26 -12.81
C ASN A 324 -6.20 -11.35 -11.29
N GLN A 325 -5.12 -11.95 -10.82
CA GLN A 325 -4.74 -11.91 -9.40
C GLN A 325 -4.59 -10.47 -8.90
N ARG A 326 -4.17 -9.52 -9.75
CA ARG A 326 -4.10 -8.09 -9.42
C ARG A 326 -5.43 -7.52 -8.94
N GLY A 327 -6.54 -7.81 -9.62
CA GLY A 327 -7.86 -7.26 -9.30
C GLY A 327 -8.36 -7.67 -7.92
N CYS A 328 -8.19 -8.95 -7.56
CA CYS A 328 -8.55 -9.44 -6.22
C CYS A 328 -7.64 -8.86 -5.13
N GLU A 329 -6.40 -8.54 -5.47
CA GLU A 329 -5.39 -8.04 -4.54
C GLU A 329 -5.46 -6.53 -4.34
N GLY A 330 -5.65 -5.75 -5.42
CA GLY A 330 -5.61 -4.29 -5.39
C GLY A 330 -6.79 -3.66 -4.66
N GLU A 331 -8.03 -4.03 -4.97
CA GLU A 331 -9.20 -3.46 -4.29
C GLU A 331 -9.24 -3.74 -2.79
N HIS A 332 -8.80 -4.92 -2.36
CA HIS A 332 -8.73 -5.27 -0.94
C HIS A 332 -7.62 -4.49 -0.22
N HIS A 333 -6.50 -4.24 -0.90
CA HIS A 333 -5.37 -3.49 -0.35
C HIS A 333 -5.74 -2.03 -0.04
N PHE A 334 -6.32 -1.30 -0.99
CA PHE A 334 -6.76 0.08 -0.73
C PHE A 334 -7.81 0.16 0.36
N LYS A 335 -8.77 -0.78 0.39
CA LYS A 335 -9.77 -0.84 1.45
C LYS A 335 -9.15 -1.02 2.84
N GLU A 336 -8.10 -1.84 2.96
CA GLU A 336 -7.39 -2.02 4.23
C GLU A 336 -6.66 -0.74 4.65
N LEU A 337 -5.93 -0.11 3.72
CA LEU A 337 -5.23 1.15 3.97
C LEU A 337 -6.19 2.30 4.32
N ASP A 338 -7.28 2.43 3.59
CA ASP A 338 -8.27 3.49 3.82
C ASP A 338 -9.04 3.32 5.13
N HIS A 339 -9.43 2.10 5.49
CA HIS A 339 -10.29 1.84 6.65
C HIS A 339 -9.52 1.52 7.93
N ASP A 340 -8.37 0.86 7.81
CA ASP A 340 -7.65 0.36 8.99
C ASP A 340 -6.44 1.25 9.33
N PHE A 341 -5.92 2.06 8.36
CA PHE A 341 -4.75 2.93 8.53
C PHE A 341 -5.01 4.40 8.17
N GLY A 342 -6.25 4.83 8.12
CA GLY A 342 -6.62 6.23 7.99
C GLY A 342 -6.21 6.90 6.68
N TRP A 343 -6.01 6.16 5.58
CA TRP A 343 -5.63 6.75 4.30
C TRP A 343 -6.72 7.61 3.66
N ASN A 344 -7.99 7.38 3.98
CA ASN A 344 -9.10 8.24 3.60
C ASN A 344 -9.21 9.49 4.48
N LYS A 345 -8.41 9.60 5.55
CA LYS A 345 -8.34 10.78 6.42
C LYS A 345 -7.29 11.73 5.91
N LEU A 346 -7.59 13.00 5.91
CA LEU A 346 -6.69 14.08 5.54
C LEU A 346 -6.71 15.10 6.68
N PRO A 347 -5.92 14.87 7.75
CA PRO A 347 -6.03 15.67 8.97
C PRO A 347 -5.60 17.12 8.78
N PHE A 348 -4.81 17.43 7.74
CA PHE A 348 -4.23 18.76 7.54
C PHE A 348 -4.86 19.50 6.36
N ASP A 349 -4.66 20.82 6.30
CA ASP A 349 -5.31 21.70 5.32
C ASP A 349 -4.66 21.71 3.94
N ASN A 350 -3.46 21.13 3.79
CA ASN A 350 -2.71 21.17 2.55
C ASN A 350 -2.15 19.80 2.13
N MET A 351 -1.89 19.68 0.82
CA MET A 351 -1.36 18.45 0.22
C MET A 351 -0.03 18.04 0.83
N ALA A 352 0.89 18.96 1.04
CA ALA A 352 2.25 18.66 1.48
C ALA A 352 2.28 17.95 2.84
N MET A 353 1.56 18.45 3.84
CA MET A 353 1.45 17.81 5.16
C MET A 353 0.70 16.47 5.07
N ASN A 354 -0.40 16.42 4.30
CA ASN A 354 -1.13 15.18 4.06
C ASN A 354 -0.31 14.13 3.29
N THR A 355 0.71 14.54 2.54
CA THR A 355 1.66 13.62 1.91
C THR A 355 2.57 12.97 2.96
N ILE A 356 3.10 13.72 3.91
CA ILE A 356 3.90 13.17 5.02
C ILE A 356 3.06 12.23 5.87
N TYR A 357 1.82 12.62 6.20
CA TYR A 357 0.90 11.75 6.94
C TYR A 357 0.62 10.45 6.19
N MET A 358 0.40 10.49 4.88
CA MET A 358 0.24 9.31 4.03
C MET A 358 1.46 8.37 4.12
N TYR A 359 2.69 8.91 4.09
CA TYR A 359 3.89 8.10 4.24
C TYR A 359 4.01 7.50 5.65
N ALA A 360 3.76 8.28 6.69
CA ALA A 360 3.82 7.80 8.07
C ALA A 360 2.82 6.66 8.32
N THR A 361 1.60 6.78 7.80
CA THR A 361 0.58 5.74 7.90
C THR A 361 0.87 4.53 7.01
N ALA A 362 1.53 4.72 5.86
CA ALA A 362 2.04 3.62 5.06
C ALA A 362 3.12 2.83 5.80
N ILE A 363 4.03 3.50 6.50
CA ILE A 363 5.03 2.83 7.35
C ILE A 363 4.33 2.09 8.49
N ALA A 364 3.30 2.65 9.11
CA ALA A 364 2.50 1.95 10.11
C ALA A 364 1.89 0.65 9.55
N TYR A 365 1.38 0.67 8.32
CA TYR A 365 0.90 -0.53 7.62
C TYR A 365 2.02 -1.54 7.36
N LEU A 366 3.21 -1.08 6.94
CA LEU A 366 4.36 -1.98 6.75
C LEU A 366 4.77 -2.64 8.08
N LEU A 367 4.87 -1.87 9.16
CA LEU A 367 5.16 -2.38 10.50
C LEU A 367 4.10 -3.41 10.95
N PHE A 368 2.81 -3.15 10.72
CA PHE A 368 1.75 -4.12 10.99
C PHE A 368 2.01 -5.45 10.26
N ASN A 369 2.34 -5.42 8.99
CA ASN A 369 2.62 -6.63 8.21
C ASN A 369 3.88 -7.36 8.72
N VAL A 370 4.91 -6.64 9.12
CA VAL A 370 6.11 -7.21 9.75
C VAL A 370 5.75 -7.94 11.05
N PHE A 371 5.09 -7.26 11.98
CA PHE A 371 4.75 -7.86 13.29
C PHE A 371 3.76 -9.01 13.15
N LYS A 372 2.74 -8.86 12.32
CA LYS A 372 1.79 -9.91 12.01
C LYS A 372 2.50 -11.18 11.52
N SER A 373 3.39 -11.04 10.52
CA SER A 373 4.16 -12.14 9.94
C SER A 373 5.09 -12.78 10.97
N ARG A 374 5.74 -11.96 11.79
CA ARG A 374 6.64 -12.43 12.86
C ARG A 374 5.89 -13.24 13.92
N TYR A 375 4.74 -12.74 14.38
CA TYR A 375 3.97 -13.43 15.44
C TYR A 375 3.23 -14.65 14.90
N ALA A 376 2.78 -14.65 13.65
CA ALA A 376 2.18 -15.84 13.04
C ALA A 376 3.13 -17.04 12.98
N LYS A 377 4.45 -16.81 12.94
CA LYS A 377 5.47 -17.87 13.01
C LYS A 377 5.67 -18.43 14.43
N LYS A 378 5.31 -17.68 15.48
CA LYS A 378 5.59 -18.01 16.88
C LYS A 378 4.37 -18.51 17.64
N ILE A 379 3.18 -18.00 17.33
CA ILE A 379 1.95 -18.27 18.09
C ILE A 379 0.79 -18.61 17.16
N SER A 380 0.04 -19.66 17.50
CA SER A 380 -0.97 -20.27 16.62
C SER A 380 -2.23 -19.43 16.41
N PHE A 381 -2.53 -18.51 17.31
CA PHE A 381 -3.73 -17.66 17.24
C PHE A 381 -3.53 -16.36 16.47
N VAL A 382 -2.35 -16.11 15.88
CA VAL A 382 -2.10 -15.07 14.88
C VAL A 382 -1.93 -15.72 13.52
N LYS A 383 -2.56 -15.16 12.48
CA LYS A 383 -2.48 -15.64 11.09
C LYS A 383 -2.01 -14.51 10.19
N VAL A 384 -1.27 -14.86 9.13
CA VAL A 384 -0.73 -13.90 8.16
C VAL A 384 -1.85 -13.17 7.39
N GLU A 385 -3.00 -13.83 7.20
CA GLU A 385 -4.15 -13.29 6.49
C GLU A 385 -5.02 -12.34 7.34
N MET A 386 -4.71 -12.18 8.62
CA MET A 386 -5.49 -11.30 9.51
C MET A 386 -5.39 -9.85 9.04
N ARG A 387 -6.54 -9.18 8.95
CA ARG A 387 -6.62 -7.72 8.89
C ARG A 387 -6.36 -7.13 10.26
N LEU A 388 -6.05 -5.84 10.31
CA LEU A 388 -5.71 -5.13 11.56
C LEU A 388 -6.76 -5.34 12.66
N LYS A 389 -8.05 -5.24 12.35
CA LYS A 389 -9.13 -5.46 13.32
C LYS A 389 -9.06 -6.83 14.00
N ASN A 390 -8.79 -7.89 13.23
CA ASN A 390 -8.67 -9.24 13.79
C ASN A 390 -7.37 -9.40 14.58
N PHE A 391 -6.28 -8.79 14.14
CA PHE A 391 -5.02 -8.76 14.85
C PHE A 391 -5.17 -8.05 16.21
N ILE A 392 -5.85 -6.91 16.25
CA ILE A 392 -6.19 -6.21 17.50
C ILE A 392 -6.95 -7.15 18.44
N LEU A 393 -8.05 -7.74 17.96
CA LEU A 393 -8.92 -8.59 18.76
C LEU A 393 -8.19 -9.83 19.32
N HIS A 394 -7.35 -10.46 18.52
CA HIS A 394 -6.74 -11.72 18.87
C HIS A 394 -5.38 -11.59 19.56
N PHE A 395 -4.60 -10.56 19.26
CA PHE A 395 -3.25 -10.37 19.76
C PHE A 395 -3.09 -9.15 20.66
N VAL A 396 -3.52 -7.96 20.22
CA VAL A 396 -3.25 -6.71 20.93
C VAL A 396 -4.13 -6.57 22.17
N THR A 397 -5.41 -6.96 22.08
CA THR A 397 -6.36 -6.93 23.19
C THR A 397 -5.97 -7.99 24.23
N LEU A 398 -5.27 -7.54 25.23
CA LEU A 398 -4.68 -8.36 26.29
C LEU A 398 -4.62 -7.53 27.56
N THR A 399 -5.27 -8.01 28.63
CA THR A 399 -5.16 -7.35 29.94
C THR A 399 -3.76 -7.52 30.49
N ALA A 400 -3.10 -6.40 30.77
CA ALA A 400 -1.75 -6.38 31.33
C ALA A 400 -1.61 -5.32 32.42
N LYS A 401 -0.59 -5.47 33.25
CA LYS A 401 -0.24 -4.51 34.32
C LYS A 401 1.25 -4.47 34.54
N TRP A 402 1.83 -3.27 34.52
CA TRP A 402 3.18 -3.05 34.97
C TRP A 402 3.27 -3.02 36.51
N ILE A 403 4.24 -3.73 37.07
CA ILE A 403 4.50 -3.77 38.49
C ILE A 403 5.97 -3.43 38.73
N LYS A 404 6.22 -2.50 39.62
CA LYS A 404 7.57 -2.21 40.09
C LYS A 404 7.86 -3.06 41.35
N THR A 405 8.86 -3.92 41.24
CA THR A 405 9.33 -4.75 42.37
C THR A 405 10.81 -4.46 42.62
N GLY A 406 11.10 -3.69 43.66
CA GLY A 406 12.44 -3.21 43.90
C GLY A 406 12.92 -2.29 42.76
N ARG A 407 14.03 -2.66 42.10
CA ARG A 407 14.61 -1.91 40.97
C ARG A 407 14.17 -2.44 39.60
N ARG A 408 13.27 -3.42 39.53
CA ARG A 408 12.83 -4.09 38.29
C ARG A 408 11.38 -3.75 37.99
N HIS A 409 11.09 -3.55 36.71
CA HIS A 409 9.73 -3.51 36.19
C HIS A 409 9.36 -4.91 35.67
N MET A 410 8.15 -5.35 35.99
CA MET A 410 7.60 -6.64 35.56
C MET A 410 6.25 -6.40 34.91
N LEU A 411 6.06 -6.90 33.69
CA LEU A 411 4.77 -6.93 33.00
C LEU A 411 4.04 -8.22 33.42
N LYS A 412 2.89 -8.10 34.11
CA LYS A 412 1.96 -9.21 34.33
C LYS A 412 0.90 -9.18 33.24
N ILE A 413 0.66 -10.32 32.61
CA ILE A 413 -0.39 -10.52 31.61
C ILE A 413 -1.44 -11.50 32.16
N PHE A 414 -2.73 -11.21 31.82
CA PHE A 414 -3.88 -11.99 32.32
C PHE A 414 -4.62 -12.56 31.11
N THR A 415 -4.35 -13.82 30.77
CA THR A 415 -4.87 -14.45 29.57
C THR A 415 -4.86 -15.96 29.69
N VAL A 416 -5.75 -16.62 28.97
CA VAL A 416 -5.73 -18.07 28.75
C VAL A 416 -4.94 -18.47 27.50
N LYS A 417 -4.56 -17.49 26.66
CA LYS A 417 -3.76 -17.71 25.44
C LYS A 417 -2.29 -17.87 25.80
N ASP A 418 -1.57 -18.71 25.07
CA ASP A 418 -0.15 -18.93 25.30
C ASP A 418 0.73 -17.91 24.55
N TYR A 419 1.19 -16.89 25.26
CA TYR A 419 2.16 -15.89 24.78
C TYR A 419 3.63 -16.28 25.09
N ARG A 420 3.88 -17.40 25.77
CA ARG A 420 5.25 -17.83 26.18
C ARG A 420 6.21 -17.97 25.02
N PRO A 421 5.79 -18.45 23.80
CA PRO A 421 6.72 -18.53 22.67
C PRO A 421 7.31 -17.19 22.22
N LEU A 422 6.73 -16.04 22.65
CA LEU A 422 7.30 -14.72 22.36
C LEU A 422 8.50 -14.38 23.25
N PHE A 423 8.66 -15.06 24.39
CA PHE A 423 9.76 -14.88 25.35
C PHE A 423 10.83 -15.96 25.26
N ALA A 424 10.57 -17.03 24.53
CA ALA A 424 11.55 -18.08 24.31
C ALA A 424 12.68 -17.51 23.44
N THR A 425 13.82 -17.25 24.06
CA THR A 425 15.09 -16.88 23.44
C THR A 425 15.69 -18.06 22.70
#